data_1a1cecf23ee484d4bd017da65abbd259
#
_entry.id   1a1cecf23ee484d4bd017da65abbd259
#
_cell.length_a   1.000
_cell.length_b   1.000
_cell.length_c   1.000
_cell.angle_alpha   90.00
_cell.angle_beta   90.00
_cell.angle_gamma   90.00
#
_symmetry.space_group_name_H-M   'P 1'
#
loop_
_entity.id
_entity.type
_entity.pdbx_description
1 polymer ?
#
loop_
_entity_poly.entity_id
_entity_poly.type
_entity_poly.pdbx_seq_one_letter_code
_entity_poly.pdbx_strand_id
1 'polypeptide(L)'
;METAANVVALWPRWMENAGDLLRMKALVRSRCCQCGTLMRVEMEDVVARHGPGYNLVDKLERCRMVECYGSTFYLASRTYGGQWTTLLREPRLLEAFEELPPVRTAWS
;
A
#
# COMPACT_ATOMS: atom_id res chain seq x y z
N MET A 1 -7.83 22.88 -13.37
CA MET A 1 -7.61 22.47 -12.96
C MET A 1 -7.15 21.56 -12.48
N GLU A 2 -6.67 21.31 -12.10
CA GLU A 2 -6.26 20.48 -11.73
C GLU A 2 -6.47 19.80 -11.05
N THR A 3 -5.98 19.57 -10.76
CA THR A 3 -6.94 18.82 -10.45
C THR A 3 -6.86 17.82 -9.34
N ALA A 4 -7.99 17.13 -8.95
CA ALA A 4 -8.05 16.25 -7.81
C ALA A 4 -7.04 15.13 -7.88
N ALA A 5 -6.72 14.70 -9.09
CA ALA A 5 -5.76 13.63 -9.28
C ALA A 5 -4.39 14.00 -8.75
N ASN A 6 -4.03 15.26 -8.87
CA ASN A 6 -2.76 15.71 -8.37
C ASN A 6 -2.71 15.68 -6.85
N VAL A 7 -3.86 15.91 -6.23
CA VAL A 7 -3.93 15.94 -4.78
C VAL A 7 -3.71 14.56 -4.19
N VAL A 8 -4.30 13.53 -4.80
CA VAL A 8 -4.19 12.19 -4.25
C VAL A 8 -2.78 11.64 -4.36
N ALA A 9 -1.95 12.23 -5.19
CA ALA A 9 -0.58 11.78 -5.37
C ALA A 9 0.41 12.48 -4.44
N LEU A 10 -0.07 13.35 -3.56
CA LEU A 10 0.81 14.13 -2.70
C LEU A 10 1.08 13.39 -1.39
N TRP A 11 2.29 12.91 -1.25
CA TRP A 11 2.78 12.36 0.01
C TRP A 11 4.29 12.56 0.07
N PRO A 12 4.90 12.42 1.26
CA PRO A 12 6.35 12.60 1.38
C PRO A 12 7.11 11.54 0.59
N ARG A 13 8.23 11.92 0.05
CA ARG A 13 9.05 11.02 -0.77
C ARG A 13 9.51 9.78 0.00
N TRP A 14 9.73 9.91 1.29
CA TRP A 14 10.22 8.78 2.06
C TRP A 14 9.20 7.63 2.09
N MET A 15 7.93 7.90 1.84
CA MET A 15 6.91 6.85 1.80
C MET A 15 7.00 5.95 0.59
N GLU A 16 7.75 6.36 -0.43
CA GLU A 16 7.82 5.57 -1.66
C GLU A 16 8.89 4.50 -1.62
N ASN A 17 9.82 4.59 -0.69
CA ASN A 17 11.04 3.80 -0.73
C ASN A 17 11.10 2.86 0.47
N ALA A 18 11.34 1.57 0.20
CA ALA A 18 11.31 0.56 1.26
C ALA A 18 12.31 0.84 2.37
N GLY A 19 13.52 1.25 2.01
CA GLY A 19 14.54 1.54 2.99
C GLY A 19 14.16 2.70 3.90
N ASP A 20 13.57 3.74 3.29
CA ASP A 20 13.14 4.90 4.07
C ASP A 20 11.98 4.55 4.99
N LEU A 21 11.03 3.75 4.49
CA LEU A 21 9.91 3.31 5.32
C LEU A 21 10.41 2.52 6.53
N LEU A 22 11.40 1.67 6.31
CA LEU A 22 11.99 0.90 7.41
C LEU A 22 12.70 1.81 8.39
N ARG A 23 13.50 2.74 7.87
CA ARG A 23 14.27 3.66 8.71
C ARG A 23 13.37 4.54 9.57
N MET A 24 12.26 4.97 8.99
CA MET A 24 11.30 5.82 9.69
C MET A 24 10.38 5.01 10.60
N LYS A 25 10.49 3.68 10.57
CA LYS A 25 9.63 2.80 11.35
C LYS A 25 8.16 3.02 11.03
N ALA A 26 7.88 3.26 9.78
CA ALA A 26 6.51 3.47 9.32
C ALA A 26 5.72 2.17 9.37
N LEU A 27 4.42 2.30 9.50
CA LEU A 27 3.52 1.16 9.45
C LEU A 27 3.13 0.94 7.99
N VAL A 28 3.28 -0.29 7.52
CA VAL A 28 2.95 -0.62 6.14
C VAL A 28 2.01 -1.82 6.14
N ARG A 29 1.00 -1.72 5.30
CA ARG A 29 0.04 -2.81 5.11
C ARG A 29 -0.21 -3.02 3.64
N SER A 30 -0.69 -4.19 3.30
CA SER A 30 -1.18 -4.47 1.96
C SER A 30 -2.69 -4.69 2.03
N ARG A 31 -3.39 -4.32 0.96
CA ARG A 31 -4.83 -4.52 0.86
C ARG A 31 -5.14 -5.15 -0.47
N CYS A 32 -5.97 -6.18 -0.45
CA CYS A 32 -6.37 -6.85 -1.68
C CYS A 32 -7.49 -6.07 -2.36
N CYS A 33 -7.35 -5.90 -3.68
CA CYS A 33 -8.35 -5.19 -4.45
C CYS A 33 -9.61 -6.03 -4.67
N GLN A 34 -9.55 -7.32 -4.41
CA GLN A 34 -10.69 -8.20 -4.63
C GLN A 34 -11.39 -8.59 -3.33
N CYS A 35 -10.65 -9.10 -2.35
CA CYS A 35 -11.27 -9.54 -1.10
C CYS A 35 -11.22 -8.48 0.00
N GLY A 36 -10.45 -7.42 -0.19
CA GLY A 36 -10.39 -6.34 0.77
C GLY A 36 -9.58 -6.61 2.02
N THR A 37 -8.92 -7.76 2.10
CA THR A 37 -8.17 -8.13 3.29
C THR A 37 -6.96 -7.24 3.48
N LEU A 38 -6.79 -6.75 4.71
CA LEU A 38 -5.60 -5.99 5.10
C LEU A 38 -4.61 -6.91 5.79
N MET A 39 -3.34 -6.82 5.38
CA MET A 39 -2.29 -7.62 5.97
C MET A 39 -1.11 -6.73 6.35
N ARG A 40 -0.50 -7.05 7.48
CA ARG A 40 0.70 -6.34 7.91
C ARG A 40 1.86 -6.69 6.96
N VAL A 41 2.67 -5.69 6.66
CA VAL A 41 3.86 -5.89 5.84
C VAL A 41 5.08 -5.62 6.70
N GLU A 42 5.99 -6.59 6.75
CA GLU A 42 7.24 -6.44 7.47
C GLU A 42 8.29 -5.86 6.53
N MET A 43 8.63 -4.59 6.75
CA MET A 43 9.53 -3.90 5.84
C MET A 43 10.93 -4.51 5.81
N GLU A 44 11.34 -5.13 6.91
CA GLU A 44 12.62 -5.82 6.92
C GLU A 44 12.69 -6.90 5.87
N ASP A 45 11.59 -7.63 5.70
CA ASP A 45 11.52 -8.68 4.69
C ASP A 45 11.53 -8.09 3.29
N VAL A 46 10.82 -6.99 3.09
CA VAL A 46 10.76 -6.34 1.79
C VAL A 46 12.15 -5.85 1.38
N VAL A 47 12.85 -5.19 2.30
CA VAL A 47 14.20 -4.72 2.02
C VAL A 47 15.14 -5.89 1.75
N ALA A 48 14.99 -6.98 2.49
CA ALA A 48 15.84 -8.15 2.29
C ALA A 48 15.64 -8.76 0.91
N ARG A 49 14.39 -8.76 0.41
CA ARG A 49 14.10 -9.38 -0.87
C ARG A 49 14.35 -8.47 -2.07
N HIS A 50 14.07 -7.19 -1.92
CA HIS A 50 14.08 -6.26 -3.05
C HIS A 50 15.12 -5.16 -2.94
N GLY A 51 15.74 -5.00 -1.77
CA GLY A 51 16.69 -3.94 -1.54
C GLY A 51 16.02 -2.69 -1.01
N PRO A 52 16.82 -1.78 -0.40
CA PRO A 52 16.26 -0.56 0.21
C PRO A 52 15.72 0.42 -0.81
N GLY A 53 16.15 0.33 -2.07
CA GLY A 53 15.67 1.25 -3.10
C GLY A 53 14.35 0.84 -3.72
N TYR A 54 13.74 -0.24 -3.26
CA TYR A 54 12.49 -0.73 -3.84
C TYR A 54 11.36 0.27 -3.60
N ASN A 55 10.70 0.69 -4.67
CA ASN A 55 9.61 1.66 -4.61
C ASN A 55 8.28 0.92 -4.52
N LEU A 56 7.48 1.24 -3.50
CA LEU A 56 6.22 0.56 -3.27
C LEU A 56 5.05 1.16 -4.03
N VAL A 57 5.23 2.34 -4.62
CA VAL A 57 4.14 3.01 -5.33
C VAL A 57 3.78 2.21 -6.57
N ASP A 58 2.49 1.95 -6.75
CA ASP A 58 1.94 1.22 -7.90
C ASP A 58 2.46 -0.21 -8.01
N LYS A 59 3.00 -0.76 -6.93
CA LYS A 59 3.42 -2.16 -6.92
C LYS A 59 2.25 -3.04 -6.52
N LEU A 60 2.00 -4.06 -7.32
CA LEU A 60 0.94 -5.00 -7.05
C LEU A 60 1.53 -6.38 -6.83
N GLU A 61 0.95 -7.10 -5.87
CA GLU A 61 1.37 -8.46 -5.59
C GLU A 61 0.14 -9.34 -5.48
N ARG A 62 0.36 -10.64 -5.64
CA ARG A 62 -0.72 -11.59 -5.57
C ARG A 62 -1.23 -11.69 -4.14
N CYS A 63 -2.56 -11.72 -3.99
CA CYS A 63 -3.16 -11.91 -2.67
C CYS A 63 -2.84 -13.31 -2.15
N ARG A 64 -2.53 -13.39 -0.85
CA ARG A 64 -2.13 -14.65 -0.23
C ARG A 64 -3.28 -15.35 0.47
N MET A 65 -4.46 -14.77 0.44
CA MET A 65 -5.62 -15.41 1.05
C MET A 65 -6.03 -16.62 0.21
N VAL A 66 -6.49 -17.65 0.91
CA VAL A 66 -6.92 -18.88 0.25
C VAL A 66 -8.06 -18.56 -0.72
N GLU A 67 -7.92 -19.08 -1.93
CA GLU A 67 -8.94 -18.95 -2.97
C GLU A 67 -9.18 -17.52 -3.42
N CYS A 68 -8.27 -16.61 -3.12
CA CYS A 68 -8.34 -15.26 -3.65
C CYS A 68 -7.28 -15.10 -4.73
N TYR A 69 -7.71 -14.62 -5.89
CA TYR A 69 -6.79 -14.42 -7.03
C TYR A 69 -6.63 -12.95 -7.36
N GLY A 70 -6.96 -12.08 -6.41
CA GLY A 70 -6.79 -10.66 -6.60
C GLY A 70 -5.38 -10.19 -6.40
N SER A 71 -5.18 -8.91 -6.59
CA SER A 71 -3.88 -8.26 -6.40
C SER A 71 -3.93 -7.36 -5.18
N THR A 72 -2.79 -7.22 -4.51
CA THR A 72 -2.67 -6.36 -3.35
C THR A 72 -1.85 -5.13 -3.71
N PHE A 73 -2.11 -4.05 -3.02
CA PHE A 73 -1.35 -2.82 -3.13
C PHE A 73 -0.95 -2.38 -1.71
N TYR A 74 -0.05 -1.42 -1.62
CA TYR A 74 0.50 -1.02 -0.32
C TYR A 74 -0.13 0.26 0.19
N LEU A 75 -0.24 0.35 1.53
CA LEU A 75 -0.60 1.58 2.21
C LEU A 75 0.42 1.81 3.32
N ALA A 76 0.63 3.06 3.66
CA ALA A 76 1.58 3.39 4.71
C ALA A 76 1.02 4.46 5.62
N SER A 77 1.43 4.41 6.89
CA SER A 77 1.10 5.44 7.85
C SER A 77 2.31 5.63 8.75
N ARG A 78 2.45 6.82 9.27
CA ARG A 78 3.57 7.10 10.14
C ARG A 78 3.37 6.52 11.52
N THR A 79 2.13 6.51 12.02
CA THR A 79 1.85 6.05 13.37
C THR A 79 0.51 5.34 13.42
N TYR A 80 0.29 4.59 14.47
CA TYR A 80 -1.03 4.04 14.76
C TYR A 80 -2.00 5.20 14.99
N GLY A 81 -3.19 5.07 14.43
CA GLY A 81 -4.16 6.12 14.54
C GLY A 81 -3.93 7.29 13.63
N GLY A 82 -2.83 7.29 12.91
CA GLY A 82 -2.55 8.30 11.91
C GLY A 82 -3.29 8.03 10.62
N GLN A 83 -3.12 8.95 9.70
CA GLN A 83 -3.76 8.84 8.41
C GLN A 83 -3.00 7.85 7.52
N TRP A 84 -3.74 6.98 6.85
CA TRP A 84 -3.14 6.00 5.95
C TRP A 84 -3.11 6.54 4.53
N THR A 85 -1.97 6.38 3.88
CA THR A 85 -1.78 6.80 2.50
C THR A 85 -1.75 5.57 1.62
N THR A 86 -2.64 5.52 0.63
CA THR A 86 -2.64 4.47 -0.36
C THR A 86 -1.53 4.75 -1.38
N LEU A 87 -0.60 3.83 -1.51
CA LEU A 87 0.57 4.06 -2.37
C LEU A 87 0.25 3.68 -3.81
N LEU A 88 -0.71 4.37 -4.38
CA LEU A 88 -1.11 4.22 -5.77
C LEU A 88 -1.14 5.59 -6.41
N ARG A 89 -0.50 5.72 -7.56
CA ARG A 89 -0.44 6.97 -8.31
C ARG A 89 -1.03 6.82 -9.70
N GLU A 90 -0.96 5.63 -10.25
CA GLU A 90 -1.47 5.37 -11.59
C GLU A 90 -3.00 5.51 -11.62
N PRO A 91 -3.55 6.41 -12.47
CA PRO A 91 -5.01 6.63 -12.47
C PRO A 91 -5.84 5.39 -12.70
N ARG A 92 -5.36 4.47 -13.53
CA ARG A 92 -6.11 3.23 -13.78
C ARG A 92 -6.26 2.40 -12.53
N LEU A 93 -5.21 2.35 -11.70
CA LEU A 93 -5.26 1.58 -10.48
C LEU A 93 -6.17 2.24 -9.47
N LEU A 94 -6.09 3.57 -9.36
CA LEU A 94 -6.96 4.30 -8.46
C LEU A 94 -8.42 4.08 -8.81
N GLU A 95 -8.73 4.11 -10.09
CA GLU A 95 -10.09 3.88 -10.57
C GLU A 95 -10.57 2.48 -10.25
N ALA A 96 -9.70 1.50 -10.48
CA ALA A 96 -10.05 0.11 -10.25
C ALA A 96 -10.35 -0.19 -8.80
N PHE A 97 -9.73 0.57 -7.88
CA PHE A 97 -9.88 0.31 -6.45
C PHE A 97 -10.92 1.19 -5.80
N GLU A 98 -11.62 2.00 -6.57
CA GLU A 98 -12.62 2.92 -6.04
C GLU A 98 -13.81 2.20 -5.44
N GLU A 99 -14.14 1.04 -5.99
CA GLU A 99 -15.31 0.28 -5.56
C GLU A 99 -14.91 -0.95 -4.76
N LEU A 100 -13.89 -0.80 -3.93
CA LEU A 100 -13.46 -1.92 -3.12
C LEU A 100 -14.50 -2.28 -2.07
N PRO A 101 -14.58 -3.56 -1.70
CA PRO A 101 -15.48 -3.96 -0.61
C PRO A 101 -15.03 -3.35 0.70
N PRO A 102 -15.88 -3.36 1.73
CA PRO A 102 -15.47 -2.86 3.04
C PRO A 102 -14.21 -3.53 3.52
N VAL A 103 -13.38 -2.75 4.23
CA VAL A 103 -12.10 -3.24 4.71
C VAL A 103 -12.31 -4.35 5.72
N ARG A 104 -11.58 -5.44 5.55
CA ARG A 104 -11.53 -6.53 6.51
C ARG A 104 -10.08 -6.76 6.89
N THR A 105 -9.85 -7.08 8.15
CA THR A 105 -8.50 -7.36 8.61
C THR A 105 -8.34 -8.84 8.85
N ALA A 106 -7.15 -9.35 8.50
CA ALA A 106 -6.88 -10.78 8.61
C ALA A 106 -6.87 -11.27 10.05
N TRP A 107 -6.65 -10.37 10.96
CA TRP A 107 -6.53 -10.73 12.38
C TRP A 107 -7.75 -10.36 13.22
N SER A 108 -8.83 -9.92 12.62
CA SER A 108 -10.02 -9.54 13.36
C SER A 108 -11.03 -10.67 13.55
#